data_d779141827702524167f48dbb379a601
#
_entry.id   d779141827702524167f48dbb379a601
#
_cell.length_a   1.000
_cell.length_b   1.000
_cell.length_c   1.000
_cell.angle_alpha   90.00
_cell.angle_beta   90.00
_cell.angle_gamma   90.00
#
_symmetry.space_group_name_H-M   'P 1'
#
loop_
_entity.id
_entity.type
_entity.pdbx_description
1 polymer ?
#
loop_
_entity_poly.entity_id
_entity_poly.type
_entity_poly.pdbx_seq_one_letter_code
_entity_poly.pdbx_strand_id
1 'polypeptide(L)'
;MMNNEDNPKFWENIYKNDDAGWDLGAPTPVFVKISSIIKPKKICIIGCGRGYDAVMFAKNNFDVTAVDFAPTAVTSLKSLAKKNNVTINVLEKDIFSLAIQYDNHFDYVIEQTCFCAIHPNKRKEYEKLVYRMLKTNGKLIGLWFPLDKDINDGGPP
;
A
#
# COMPACT_ATOMS: atom_id res chain seq x y z
N MET A 1 8.07 -22.93 7.53
CA MET A 1 7.98 -22.75 6.06
C MET A 1 7.66 -21.28 5.81
N MET A 2 8.38 -20.61 4.91
CA MET A 2 7.95 -19.27 4.45
C MET A 2 6.65 -19.47 3.67
N ASN A 3 5.62 -18.74 4.05
CA ASN A 3 4.38 -18.73 3.27
C ASN A 3 4.62 -18.03 1.93
N ASN A 4 3.89 -18.43 0.90
CA ASN A 4 4.04 -17.85 -0.44
C ASN A 4 3.89 -16.34 -0.45
N GLU A 5 2.99 -15.80 0.38
CA GLU A 5 2.67 -14.35 0.47
C GLU A 5 3.79 -13.51 1.07
N ASP A 6 4.70 -14.13 1.85
CA ASP A 6 5.90 -13.45 2.37
C ASP A 6 7.01 -13.32 1.32
N ASN A 7 6.83 -13.95 0.15
CA ASN A 7 7.82 -13.95 -0.91
C ASN A 7 7.48 -12.91 -1.99
N PRO A 8 8.35 -11.91 -2.22
CA PRO A 8 8.13 -10.92 -3.29
C PRO A 8 7.90 -11.53 -4.66
N LYS A 9 8.48 -12.71 -4.95
CA LYS A 9 8.30 -13.40 -6.23
C LYS A 9 6.87 -13.89 -6.46
N PHE A 10 6.14 -14.20 -5.40
CA PHE A 10 4.73 -14.57 -5.50
C PHE A 10 3.92 -13.42 -6.09
N TRP A 11 4.03 -12.22 -5.50
CA TRP A 11 3.33 -11.03 -5.96
C TRP A 11 3.84 -10.55 -7.31
N GLU A 12 5.16 -10.61 -7.54
CA GLU A 12 5.77 -10.25 -8.82
C GLU A 12 5.18 -11.08 -9.98
N ASN A 13 4.97 -12.39 -9.77
CA ASN A 13 4.37 -13.26 -10.79
C ASN A 13 2.90 -12.86 -11.07
N ILE A 14 2.13 -12.51 -10.05
CA ILE A 14 0.75 -12.05 -10.21
C ILE A 14 0.71 -10.76 -11.04
N TYR A 15 1.58 -9.79 -10.74
CA TYR A 15 1.64 -8.55 -11.53
C TYR A 15 2.14 -8.76 -12.96
N LYS A 16 3.07 -9.67 -13.19
CA LYS A 16 3.56 -10.04 -14.54
C LYS A 16 2.50 -10.68 -15.41
N ASN A 17 1.65 -11.50 -14.79
CA ASN A 17 0.61 -12.25 -15.51
C ASN A 17 -0.72 -11.47 -15.62
N ASP A 18 -0.77 -10.24 -15.11
CA ASP A 18 -1.99 -9.43 -15.00
C ASP A 18 -3.16 -10.13 -14.24
N ASP A 19 -2.80 -10.99 -13.27
CA ASP A 19 -3.75 -11.76 -12.46
C ASP A 19 -4.16 -11.05 -11.15
N ALA A 20 -3.81 -9.77 -11.01
CA ALA A 20 -4.10 -8.96 -9.82
C ALA A 20 -5.59 -8.60 -9.73
N GLY A 21 -6.40 -9.52 -9.21
CA GLY A 21 -7.86 -9.35 -9.13
C GLY A 21 -8.35 -8.20 -8.25
N TRP A 22 -7.48 -7.63 -7.42
CA TRP A 22 -7.73 -6.41 -6.62
C TRP A 22 -7.39 -5.12 -7.35
N ASP A 23 -6.69 -5.20 -8.48
CA ASP A 23 -6.32 -4.05 -9.29
C ASP A 23 -7.52 -3.54 -10.09
N LEU A 24 -7.99 -2.35 -9.75
CA LEU A 24 -9.15 -1.73 -10.38
C LEU A 24 -8.82 -1.04 -11.72
N GLY A 25 -7.52 -0.94 -12.08
CA GLY A 25 -7.07 -0.15 -13.24
C GLY A 25 -7.30 1.37 -13.08
N ALA A 26 -7.74 1.81 -11.90
CA ALA A 26 -8.09 3.18 -11.57
C ALA A 26 -7.94 3.43 -10.06
N PRO A 27 -7.92 4.70 -9.60
CA PRO A 27 -7.95 5.02 -8.18
C PRO A 27 -9.18 4.44 -7.48
N THR A 28 -8.99 3.97 -6.25
CA THR A 28 -10.05 3.42 -5.41
C THR A 28 -11.14 4.47 -5.15
N PRO A 29 -12.41 4.24 -5.51
CA PRO A 29 -13.44 5.29 -5.46
C PRO A 29 -13.64 5.92 -4.08
N VAL A 30 -13.51 5.13 -3.00
CA VAL A 30 -13.61 5.66 -1.63
C VAL A 30 -12.43 6.57 -1.29
N PHE A 31 -11.22 6.27 -1.77
CA PHE A 31 -10.05 7.11 -1.54
C PHE A 31 -10.11 8.41 -2.34
N VAL A 32 -10.72 8.39 -3.53
CA VAL A 32 -11.02 9.64 -4.27
C VAL A 32 -11.89 10.57 -3.43
N LYS A 33 -12.95 10.05 -2.80
CA LYS A 33 -13.80 10.85 -1.89
C LYS A 33 -13.02 11.32 -0.68
N ILE A 34 -12.24 10.46 -0.03
CA ILE A 34 -11.44 10.79 1.14
C ILE A 34 -10.43 11.89 0.82
N SER A 35 -9.75 11.83 -0.33
CA SER A 35 -8.76 12.84 -0.73
C SER A 35 -9.33 14.26 -0.85
N SER A 36 -10.63 14.40 -1.07
CA SER A 36 -11.32 15.70 -1.11
C SER A 36 -11.78 16.20 0.27
N ILE A 37 -11.79 15.33 1.28
CA ILE A 37 -12.31 15.65 2.62
C ILE A 37 -11.16 15.92 3.60
N ILE A 38 -10.07 15.13 3.52
CA ILE A 38 -8.92 15.28 4.41
C ILE A 38 -7.94 16.32 3.87
N LYS A 39 -7.22 16.99 4.77
CA LYS A 39 -6.21 17.97 4.36
C LYS A 39 -5.01 17.31 3.73
N PRO A 40 -4.48 17.82 2.60
CA PRO A 40 -3.22 17.37 2.03
C PRO A 40 -2.08 17.49 3.04
N LYS A 41 -1.41 16.37 3.29
CA LYS A 41 -0.31 16.21 4.24
C LYS A 41 0.61 15.08 3.77
N LYS A 42 1.56 14.67 4.62
CA LYS A 42 2.44 13.51 4.36
C LYS A 42 1.69 12.21 4.51
N ILE A 43 1.68 11.41 3.47
CA ILE A 43 1.05 10.10 3.48
C ILE A 43 2.01 8.99 3.05
N CYS A 44 1.81 7.80 3.59
CA CYS A 44 2.44 6.59 3.10
C CYS A 44 1.36 5.64 2.59
N ILE A 45 1.50 5.17 1.36
CA ILE A 45 0.65 4.12 0.79
C ILE A 45 1.46 2.83 0.80
N ILE A 46 1.04 1.89 1.63
CA ILE A 46 1.69 0.59 1.79
C ILE A 46 1.00 -0.47 0.95
N GLY A 47 1.79 -1.35 0.29
CA GLY A 47 1.27 -2.27 -0.71
C GLY A 47 0.60 -1.51 -1.85
N CYS A 48 1.30 -0.50 -2.39
CA CYS A 48 0.70 0.48 -3.31
C CYS A 48 0.39 -0.07 -4.71
N GLY A 49 0.84 -1.28 -5.04
CA GLY A 49 0.63 -1.89 -6.32
C GLY A 49 1.08 -1.02 -7.50
N ARG A 50 0.29 -0.97 -8.57
CA ARG A 50 0.56 -0.15 -9.76
C ARG A 50 0.42 1.36 -9.54
N GLY A 51 -0.02 1.80 -8.34
CA GLY A 51 0.08 3.18 -7.88
C GLY A 51 -1.03 4.13 -8.32
N TYR A 52 -2.19 3.66 -8.71
CA TYR A 52 -3.31 4.53 -9.09
C TYR A 52 -3.71 5.48 -7.96
N ASP A 53 -3.84 4.97 -6.73
CA ASP A 53 -4.14 5.78 -5.56
C ASP A 53 -3.01 6.75 -5.24
N ALA A 54 -1.74 6.30 -5.35
CA ALA A 54 -0.59 7.14 -5.09
C ALA A 54 -0.55 8.37 -6.02
N VAL A 55 -0.79 8.15 -7.32
CA VAL A 55 -0.87 9.23 -8.31
C VAL A 55 -2.06 10.14 -8.05
N MET A 56 -3.22 9.59 -7.69
CA MET A 56 -4.42 10.37 -7.36
C MET A 56 -4.17 11.27 -6.14
N PHE A 57 -3.61 10.76 -5.05
CA PHE A 57 -3.27 11.57 -3.88
C PHE A 57 -2.22 12.64 -4.20
N ALA A 58 -1.18 12.31 -4.99
CA ALA A 58 -0.16 13.27 -5.40
C ALA A 58 -0.77 14.42 -6.25
N LYS A 59 -1.71 14.12 -7.15
CA LYS A 59 -2.49 15.14 -7.89
C LYS A 59 -3.31 16.05 -6.98
N ASN A 60 -3.74 15.55 -5.83
CA ASN A 60 -4.46 16.32 -4.81
C ASN A 60 -3.52 16.98 -3.78
N ASN A 61 -2.26 17.19 -4.16
CA ASN A 61 -1.23 17.90 -3.40
C ASN A 61 -0.80 17.23 -2.07
N PHE A 62 -1.00 15.92 -1.93
CA PHE A 62 -0.41 15.18 -0.83
C PHE A 62 1.08 14.92 -1.10
N ASP A 63 1.89 14.93 -0.04
CA ASP A 63 3.29 14.49 -0.07
C ASP A 63 3.32 12.96 0.08
N VAL A 64 3.48 12.25 -1.05
CA VAL A 64 3.24 10.81 -1.15
C VAL A 64 4.54 10.02 -1.10
N THR A 65 4.63 9.10 -0.16
CA THR A 65 5.54 7.96 -0.17
C THR A 65 4.73 6.70 -0.50
N ALA A 66 5.15 5.93 -1.48
CA ALA A 66 4.48 4.70 -1.90
C ALA A 66 5.44 3.52 -1.80
N VAL A 67 5.00 2.44 -1.18
CA VAL A 67 5.83 1.26 -0.87
C VAL A 67 5.20 0.02 -1.46
N ASP A 68 5.98 -0.70 -2.26
CA ASP A 68 5.66 -2.07 -2.70
C ASP A 68 6.96 -2.83 -2.90
N PHE A 69 6.93 -4.14 -2.76
CA PHE A 69 8.12 -4.95 -2.96
C PHE A 69 8.14 -5.69 -4.31
N ALA A 70 7.06 -5.62 -5.09
CA ALA A 70 6.99 -6.21 -6.43
C ALA A 70 7.58 -5.24 -7.48
N PRO A 71 8.71 -5.60 -8.14
CA PRO A 71 9.36 -4.73 -9.12
C PRO A 71 8.45 -4.28 -10.27
N THR A 72 7.57 -5.17 -10.77
CA THR A 72 6.62 -4.83 -11.83
C THR A 72 5.62 -3.77 -11.39
N ALA A 73 5.09 -3.85 -10.17
CA ALA A 73 4.20 -2.85 -9.60
C ALA A 73 4.91 -1.50 -9.45
N VAL A 74 6.11 -1.49 -8.88
CA VAL A 74 6.93 -0.29 -8.70
C VAL A 74 7.27 0.38 -10.03
N THR A 75 7.63 -0.40 -11.05
CA THR A 75 7.91 0.11 -12.40
C THR A 75 6.67 0.75 -13.01
N SER A 76 5.52 0.12 -12.87
CA SER A 76 4.23 0.65 -13.34
C SER A 76 3.89 1.98 -12.64
N LEU A 77 4.04 2.06 -11.31
CA LEU A 77 3.83 3.29 -10.55
C LEU A 77 4.75 4.42 -11.03
N LYS A 78 6.05 4.17 -11.19
CA LYS A 78 7.01 5.18 -11.67
C LYS A 78 6.61 5.72 -13.06
N SER A 79 6.19 4.83 -13.96
CA SER A 79 5.71 5.21 -15.29
C SER A 79 4.42 6.03 -15.21
N LEU A 80 3.49 5.62 -14.37
CA LEU A 80 2.21 6.32 -14.17
C LEU A 80 2.42 7.71 -13.57
N ALA A 81 3.29 7.85 -12.57
CA ALA A 81 3.66 9.12 -11.96
C ALA A 81 4.27 10.09 -12.98
N LYS A 82 5.23 9.59 -13.80
CA LYS A 82 5.84 10.37 -14.89
C LYS A 82 4.78 10.84 -15.91
N LYS A 83 3.91 9.95 -16.35
CA LYS A 83 2.83 10.28 -17.31
C LYS A 83 1.88 11.35 -16.77
N ASN A 84 1.69 11.41 -15.47
CA ASN A 84 0.80 12.36 -14.82
C ASN A 84 1.52 13.61 -14.28
N ASN A 85 2.84 13.75 -14.51
CA ASN A 85 3.66 14.88 -14.03
C ASN A 85 3.56 15.10 -12.50
N VAL A 86 3.54 14.02 -11.71
CA VAL A 86 3.55 14.07 -10.26
C VAL A 86 4.83 13.48 -9.69
N THR A 87 5.25 14.01 -8.53
CA THR A 87 6.39 13.50 -7.78
C THR A 87 5.90 12.61 -6.64
N ILE A 88 6.44 11.41 -6.56
CA ILE A 88 6.15 10.42 -5.53
C ILE A 88 7.47 9.81 -5.06
N ASN A 89 7.68 9.71 -3.75
CA ASN A 89 8.78 8.93 -3.19
C ASN A 89 8.43 7.44 -3.26
N VAL A 90 8.97 6.72 -4.25
CA VAL A 90 8.66 5.32 -4.51
C VAL A 90 9.74 4.43 -3.90
N LEU A 91 9.34 3.53 -3.01
CA LEU A 91 10.20 2.59 -2.32
C LEU A 91 9.89 1.15 -2.76
N GLU A 92 10.85 0.51 -3.44
CA GLU A 92 10.80 -0.92 -3.73
C GLU A 92 11.35 -1.68 -2.51
N LYS A 93 10.48 -1.96 -1.55
CA LYS A 93 10.85 -2.58 -0.26
C LYS A 93 9.69 -3.36 0.34
N ASP A 94 10.05 -4.36 1.15
CA ASP A 94 9.14 -4.90 2.13
C ASP A 94 8.80 -3.82 3.18
N ILE A 95 7.51 -3.65 3.47
CA ILE A 95 7.04 -2.66 4.45
C ILE A 95 7.69 -2.87 5.83
N PHE A 96 7.92 -4.12 6.23
CA PHE A 96 8.57 -4.46 7.50
C PHE A 96 10.05 -4.04 7.57
N SER A 97 10.67 -3.77 6.42
CA SER A 97 12.05 -3.29 6.32
C SER A 97 12.18 -1.76 6.27
N LEU A 98 11.09 -1.03 6.46
CA LEU A 98 11.13 0.43 6.44
C LEU A 98 12.03 0.98 7.53
N ALA A 99 12.92 1.89 7.11
CA ALA A 99 13.93 2.47 7.98
C ALA A 99 13.31 3.37 9.07
N ILE A 100 14.03 3.52 10.17
CA ILE A 100 13.63 4.33 11.34
C ILE A 100 13.36 5.81 11.00
N GLN A 101 13.89 6.30 9.87
CA GLN A 101 13.60 7.65 9.39
C GLN A 101 12.12 7.91 9.08
N TYR A 102 11.33 6.86 8.96
CA TYR A 102 9.88 6.93 8.77
C TYR A 102 9.08 6.84 10.07
N ASP A 103 9.75 6.76 11.22
CA ASP A 103 9.09 6.78 12.52
C ASP A 103 8.51 8.17 12.79
N ASN A 104 7.27 8.21 13.29
CA ASN A 104 6.55 9.46 13.58
C ASN A 104 6.58 10.45 12.40
N HIS A 105 6.44 9.94 11.17
CA HIS A 105 6.69 10.69 9.95
C HIS A 105 5.42 11.06 9.17
N PHE A 106 4.43 10.17 9.15
CA PHE A 106 3.25 10.33 8.30
C PHE A 106 2.02 10.80 9.07
N ASP A 107 1.26 11.67 8.44
CA ASP A 107 -0.05 12.10 8.94
C ASP A 107 -1.13 11.06 8.64
N TYR A 108 -0.97 10.34 7.52
CA TYR A 108 -1.84 9.22 7.15
C TYR A 108 -1.02 8.04 6.62
N VAL A 109 -1.43 6.84 6.98
CA VAL A 109 -1.05 5.60 6.30
C VAL A 109 -2.30 5.11 5.57
N ILE A 110 -2.15 4.84 4.28
CA ILE A 110 -3.24 4.42 3.38
C ILE A 110 -2.95 3.01 2.90
N GLU A 111 -3.95 2.15 2.87
CA GLU A 111 -3.81 0.83 2.27
C GLU A 111 -5.11 0.29 1.70
N GLN A 112 -5.01 -0.44 0.61
CA GLN A 112 -6.07 -1.23 0.03
C GLN A 112 -5.62 -2.69 0.00
N THR A 113 -6.31 -3.53 0.75
CA THR A 113 -6.10 -5.00 0.77
C THR A 113 -4.69 -5.47 1.14
N CYS A 114 -3.81 -4.59 1.60
CA CYS A 114 -2.46 -4.96 2.03
C CYS A 114 -2.50 -5.80 3.32
N PHE A 115 -3.21 -5.36 4.35
CA PHE A 115 -3.35 -6.09 5.60
C PHE A 115 -3.96 -7.48 5.40
N CYS A 116 -4.95 -7.60 4.52
CA CYS A 116 -5.59 -8.88 4.22
C CYS A 116 -4.62 -9.88 3.59
N ALA A 117 -3.61 -9.39 2.88
CA ALA A 117 -2.58 -10.20 2.23
C ALA A 117 -1.43 -10.59 3.17
N ILE A 118 -1.38 -10.00 4.37
CA ILE A 118 -0.34 -10.30 5.36
C ILE A 118 -0.74 -11.55 6.17
N HIS A 119 0.19 -12.50 6.24
CA HIS A 119 -0.04 -13.71 7.05
C HIS A 119 -0.45 -13.35 8.49
N PRO A 120 -1.44 -14.04 9.08
CA PRO A 120 -1.95 -13.74 10.43
C PRO A 120 -0.88 -13.59 11.50
N ASN A 121 0.20 -14.38 11.43
CA ASN A 121 1.32 -14.32 12.39
C ASN A 121 2.07 -12.98 12.38
N LYS A 122 2.03 -12.23 11.26
CA LYS A 122 2.68 -10.93 11.10
C LYS A 122 1.76 -9.74 11.35
N ARG A 123 0.47 -9.95 11.59
CA ARG A 123 -0.50 -8.85 11.77
C ARG A 123 -0.19 -7.98 12.99
N LYS A 124 0.34 -8.56 14.07
CA LYS A 124 0.82 -7.78 15.23
C LYS A 124 2.06 -6.93 14.89
N GLU A 125 2.93 -7.42 14.02
CA GLU A 125 4.09 -6.66 13.56
C GLU A 125 3.64 -5.51 12.64
N TYR A 126 2.67 -5.75 11.77
CA TYR A 126 2.03 -4.72 10.95
C TYR A 126 1.42 -3.60 11.82
N GLU A 127 0.67 -3.95 12.86
CA GLU A 127 0.08 -2.97 13.78
C GLU A 127 1.17 -2.07 14.40
N LYS A 128 2.26 -2.68 14.89
CA LYS A 128 3.41 -1.95 15.46
C LYS A 128 4.08 -1.07 14.40
N LEU A 129 4.25 -1.55 13.17
CA LEU A 129 4.82 -0.80 12.07
C LEU A 129 3.99 0.45 11.77
N VAL A 130 2.69 0.29 11.57
CA VAL A 130 1.78 1.41 11.27
C VAL A 130 1.76 2.42 12.40
N TYR A 131 1.66 1.95 13.65
CA TYR A 131 1.72 2.82 14.83
C TYR A 131 3.02 3.63 14.88
N ARG A 132 4.15 2.99 14.61
CA ARG A 132 5.48 3.64 14.59
C ARG A 132 5.57 4.71 13.51
N MET A 133 5.03 4.44 12.31
CA MET A 133 5.10 5.35 11.17
C MET A 133 4.22 6.60 11.33
N LEU A 134 3.11 6.47 12.04
CA LEU A 134 2.16 7.55 12.22
C LEU A 134 2.66 8.59 13.23
N LYS A 135 2.45 9.86 12.91
CA LYS A 135 2.58 10.96 13.88
C LYS A 135 1.52 10.85 14.97
N THR A 136 1.74 11.59 16.07
CA THR A 136 0.69 11.82 17.05
C THR A 136 -0.58 12.36 16.36
N ASN A 137 -1.72 11.72 16.58
CA ASN A 137 -2.99 11.98 15.89
C ASN A 137 -3.03 11.62 14.39
N GLY A 138 -1.99 10.95 13.88
CA GLY A 138 -2.02 10.36 12.55
C GLY A 138 -3.06 9.24 12.45
N LYS A 139 -3.49 8.91 11.23
CA LYS A 139 -4.57 7.95 11.00
C LYS A 139 -4.19 6.90 9.98
N LEU A 140 -4.53 5.64 10.28
CA LEU A 140 -4.61 4.58 9.29
C LEU A 140 -5.97 4.67 8.58
N ILE A 141 -5.95 4.69 7.27
CA ILE A 141 -7.14 4.67 6.42
C ILE A 141 -6.98 3.48 5.47
N GLY A 142 -7.85 2.50 5.60
CA GLY A 142 -7.73 1.27 4.84
C GLY A 142 -9.05 0.78 4.27
N LEU A 143 -8.94 -0.03 3.24
CA LEU A 143 -10.02 -0.81 2.67
C LEU A 143 -9.64 -2.28 2.75
N TRP A 144 -10.37 -3.03 3.55
CA TRP A 144 -10.08 -4.43 3.83
C TRP A 144 -11.22 -5.34 3.35
N PHE A 145 -10.85 -6.56 2.94
CA PHE A 145 -11.84 -7.62 2.81
C PHE A 145 -12.31 -8.08 4.20
N PRO A 146 -13.52 -8.64 4.31
CA PRO A 146 -13.94 -9.31 5.54
C PRO A 146 -12.91 -10.34 5.99
N LEU A 147 -12.53 -10.29 7.27
CA LEU A 147 -11.52 -11.17 7.87
C LEU A 147 -12.13 -12.41 8.56
N ASP A 148 -13.39 -12.68 8.29
CA ASP A 148 -14.14 -13.84 8.80
C ASP A 148 -14.06 -15.07 7.87
N LYS A 149 -13.29 -14.97 6.80
CA LYS A 149 -13.01 -16.06 5.89
C LYS A 149 -12.20 -17.17 6.58
N ASP A 150 -12.59 -18.43 6.35
CA ASP A 150 -11.77 -19.57 6.82
C ASP A 150 -10.42 -19.57 6.10
N ILE A 151 -9.35 -19.78 6.86
CA ILE A 151 -7.98 -19.82 6.33
C ILE A 151 -7.79 -20.92 5.28
N ASN A 152 -8.64 -21.92 5.27
CA ASN A 152 -8.60 -23.03 4.32
C ASN A 152 -9.32 -22.73 2.99
N ASP A 153 -10.03 -21.61 2.89
CA ASP A 153 -10.82 -21.26 1.69
C ASP A 153 -9.98 -20.76 0.50
N GLY A 154 -8.64 -20.84 0.61
CA GLY A 154 -7.73 -20.39 -0.44
C GLY A 154 -7.70 -18.87 -0.67
N GLY A 155 -6.70 -18.37 -1.38
CA GLY A 155 -6.42 -16.95 -1.56
C GLY A 155 -5.71 -16.32 -0.34
N PRO A 156 -5.52 -15.00 -0.31
CA PRO A 156 -4.88 -14.33 0.81
C PRO A 156 -5.63 -14.60 2.12
N PRO A 157 -4.90 -14.83 3.21
CA PRO A 157 -5.46 -15.20 4.51
C PRO A 157 -6.26 -14.08 5.17
#